data_daf068ab4a58e1e5e8bde8dbd86be08e
#
_entry.id   daf068ab4a58e1e5e8bde8dbd86be08e
#
_cell.length_a   1.000
_cell.length_b   1.000
_cell.length_c   1.000
_cell.angle_alpha   90.00
_cell.angle_beta   90.00
_cell.angle_gamma   90.00
#
_symmetry.space_group_name_H-M   'P 1'
#
loop_
_entity.id
_entity.type
_entity.pdbx_description
1 polymer ?
#
loop_
_entity_poly.entity_id
_entity_poly.type
_entity_poly.pdbx_seq_one_letter_code
_entity_poly.pdbx_strand_id
1 'polypeptide(L)'
;MAEIVQLEQQLEASLVRLKEDFGLYAVKGEFEAEGASFRDIVRLRRLTARHNISLYLKIGGVEALRDIKDALDLGVDGLVAPMVESPSGVIKFLQAVEAVFSDRKIFKSINIETCNAVKCVDEILSEAKGKVDNVTIGRTILSNSYLNSEIQPDSKFIFDLIEKL
;
A
#
# COMPACT_ATOMS: atom_id res chain seq x y z
N MET A 1 -9.19 -20.51 20.88
CA MET A 1 -8.56 -19.38 21.59
C MET A 1 -7.05 -19.57 21.76
N ALA A 2 -6.59 -20.70 22.27
CA ALA A 2 -5.14 -20.97 22.43
C ALA A 2 -4.35 -20.90 21.11
N GLU A 3 -4.91 -21.42 20.03
CA GLU A 3 -4.29 -21.42 18.71
C GLU A 3 -4.06 -20.02 18.14
N ILE A 4 -5.05 -19.12 18.27
CA ILE A 4 -4.91 -17.73 17.81
C ILE A 4 -3.83 -17.00 18.59
N VAL A 5 -3.75 -17.19 19.89
CA VAL A 5 -2.71 -16.59 20.74
C VAL A 5 -1.33 -17.10 20.34
N GLN A 6 -1.21 -18.40 20.03
CA GLN A 6 0.05 -18.99 19.57
C GLN A 6 0.47 -18.43 18.21
N LEU A 7 -0.47 -18.25 17.27
CA LEU A 7 -0.19 -17.62 15.98
C LEU A 7 0.25 -16.16 16.12
N GLU A 8 -0.41 -15.39 16.98
CA GLU A 8 0.01 -14.00 17.27
C GLU A 8 1.42 -13.95 17.86
N GLN A 9 1.78 -14.86 18.77
CA GLN A 9 3.13 -14.96 19.32
C GLN A 9 4.17 -15.33 18.25
N GLN A 10 3.84 -16.23 17.35
CA GLN A 10 4.72 -16.59 16.23
C GLN A 10 4.92 -15.44 15.25
N LEU A 11 3.83 -14.72 14.95
CA LEU A 11 3.89 -13.51 14.11
C LEU A 11 4.77 -12.44 14.76
N GLU A 12 4.57 -12.19 16.06
CA GLU A 12 5.36 -11.20 16.81
C GLU A 12 6.85 -11.56 16.80
N ALA A 13 7.20 -12.83 17.09
CA ALA A 13 8.59 -13.29 17.03
C ALA A 13 9.20 -13.13 15.61
N SER A 14 8.41 -13.39 14.57
CA SER A 14 8.84 -13.21 13.17
C SER A 14 9.09 -11.73 12.84
N LEU A 15 8.22 -10.84 13.29
CA LEU A 15 8.39 -9.40 13.08
C LEU A 15 9.66 -8.87 13.77
N VAL A 16 9.90 -9.29 15.01
CA VAL A 16 11.12 -8.92 15.76
C VAL A 16 12.36 -9.39 15.01
N ARG A 17 12.39 -10.65 14.61
CA ARG A 17 13.52 -11.21 13.86
C ARG A 17 13.75 -10.50 12.54
N LEU A 18 12.68 -10.23 11.77
CA LEU A 18 12.78 -9.49 10.51
C LEU A 18 13.33 -8.09 10.71
N LYS A 19 12.97 -7.43 11.80
CA LYS A 19 13.49 -6.12 12.14
C LYS A 19 14.96 -6.16 12.52
N GLU A 20 15.35 -7.07 13.40
CA GLU A 20 16.70 -7.14 13.96
C GLU A 20 17.72 -7.67 12.95
N ASP A 21 17.37 -8.74 12.22
CA ASP A 21 18.29 -9.42 11.31
C ASP A 21 18.27 -8.85 9.88
N PHE A 22 17.15 -8.25 9.44
CA PHE A 22 16.93 -7.85 8.06
C PHE A 22 16.51 -6.37 7.87
N GLY A 23 16.40 -5.61 8.96
CA GLY A 23 16.09 -4.19 8.89
C GLY A 23 14.66 -3.89 8.46
N LEU A 24 13.68 -4.73 8.81
CA LEU A 24 12.27 -4.47 8.52
C LEU A 24 11.87 -3.10 9.07
N TYR A 25 11.48 -2.19 8.17
CA TYR A 25 11.05 -0.84 8.51
C TYR A 25 9.54 -0.73 8.67
N ALA A 26 8.77 -1.32 7.77
CA ALA A 26 7.32 -1.23 7.75
C ALA A 26 6.65 -2.54 7.36
N VAL A 27 5.43 -2.71 7.83
CA VAL A 27 4.49 -3.77 7.40
C VAL A 27 3.33 -3.10 6.68
N LYS A 28 2.85 -3.72 5.61
CA LYS A 28 1.66 -3.28 4.88
C LYS A 28 0.44 -4.10 5.30
N GLY A 29 -0.63 -3.42 5.71
CA GLY A 29 -1.97 -3.99 5.84
C GLY A 29 -2.87 -3.50 4.69
N GLU A 30 -3.95 -4.23 4.42
CA GLU A 30 -4.90 -3.90 3.35
C GLU A 30 -6.34 -4.12 3.83
N PHE A 31 -7.24 -3.20 3.50
CA PHE A 31 -8.67 -3.38 3.78
C PHE A 31 -9.36 -4.25 2.75
N GLU A 32 -9.35 -3.84 1.49
CA GLU A 32 -10.16 -4.44 0.43
C GLU A 32 -9.56 -5.76 -0.11
N ALA A 33 -8.32 -5.74 -0.55
CA ALA A 33 -7.74 -6.88 -1.27
C ALA A 33 -7.59 -8.14 -0.39
N GLU A 34 -7.38 -7.95 0.91
CA GLU A 34 -7.26 -9.05 1.88
C GLU A 34 -8.53 -9.22 2.73
N GLY A 35 -9.54 -8.38 2.52
CA GLY A 35 -10.79 -8.40 3.29
C GLY A 35 -10.59 -8.17 4.79
N ALA A 36 -9.53 -7.45 5.16
CA ALA A 36 -9.25 -7.20 6.56
C ALA A 36 -10.24 -6.20 7.15
N SER A 37 -10.79 -6.53 8.30
CA SER A 37 -11.62 -5.61 9.06
C SER A 37 -10.76 -4.58 9.81
N PHE A 38 -11.40 -3.47 10.23
CA PHE A 38 -10.76 -2.50 11.14
C PHE A 38 -10.13 -3.19 12.38
N ARG A 39 -10.79 -4.22 12.91
CA ARG A 39 -10.28 -4.97 14.09
C ARG A 39 -8.99 -5.73 13.79
N ASP A 40 -8.84 -6.26 12.59
CA ASP A 40 -7.63 -6.97 12.18
C ASP A 40 -6.46 -6.00 12.06
N ILE A 41 -6.71 -4.82 11.49
CA ILE A 41 -5.70 -3.76 11.43
C ILE A 41 -5.34 -3.21 12.82
N VAL A 42 -6.31 -3.12 13.75
CA VAL A 42 -6.03 -2.78 15.16
C VAL A 42 -5.05 -3.79 15.80
N ARG A 43 -5.24 -5.09 15.55
CA ARG A 43 -4.33 -6.13 16.04
C ARG A 43 -2.93 -5.96 15.45
N LEU A 44 -2.86 -5.78 14.14
CA LEU A 44 -1.60 -5.56 13.44
C LEU A 44 -0.90 -4.30 13.95
N ARG A 45 -1.64 -3.20 14.14
CA ARG A 45 -1.10 -1.94 14.69
C ARG A 45 -0.52 -2.12 16.08
N ARG A 46 -1.18 -2.89 16.95
CA ARG A 46 -0.67 -3.17 18.30
C ARG A 46 0.66 -3.93 18.26
N LEU A 47 0.79 -4.91 17.38
CA LEU A 47 2.02 -5.67 17.20
C LEU A 47 3.15 -4.77 16.66
N THR A 48 2.89 -4.03 15.59
CA THR A 48 3.90 -3.16 14.97
C THR A 48 4.36 -2.04 15.91
N ALA A 49 3.44 -1.44 16.65
CA ALA A 49 3.74 -0.35 17.57
C ALA A 49 4.65 -0.78 18.74
N ARG A 50 4.46 -2.00 19.28
CA ARG A 50 5.32 -2.54 20.36
C ARG A 50 6.79 -2.62 19.97
N HIS A 51 7.06 -2.83 18.69
CA HIS A 51 8.40 -3.06 18.17
C HIS A 51 8.93 -1.91 17.33
N ASN A 52 8.26 -0.73 17.36
CA ASN A 52 8.67 0.41 16.52
C ASN A 52 8.78 0.04 15.02
N ILE A 53 7.84 -0.72 14.51
CA ILE A 53 7.69 -1.05 13.09
C ILE A 53 6.57 -0.17 12.55
N SER A 54 6.81 0.52 11.45
CA SER A 54 5.79 1.33 10.80
C SER A 54 4.69 0.46 10.20
N LEU A 55 3.45 0.94 10.21
CA LEU A 55 2.32 0.33 9.55
C LEU A 55 1.86 1.20 8.38
N TYR A 56 1.94 0.66 7.18
CA TYR A 56 1.38 1.26 5.98
C TYR A 56 0.06 0.58 5.65
N LEU A 57 -0.97 1.36 5.32
CA LEU A 57 -2.30 0.83 5.06
C LEU A 57 -2.70 1.10 3.61
N LYS A 58 -2.96 0.04 2.86
CA LYS A 58 -3.54 0.13 1.52
C LYS A 58 -5.05 0.30 1.66
N ILE A 59 -5.54 1.40 1.10
CA ILE A 59 -6.96 1.80 1.11
C ILE A 59 -7.70 1.19 -0.09
N GLY A 60 -9.03 1.19 -0.06
CA GLY A 60 -9.86 0.54 -1.09
C GLY A 60 -9.94 1.31 -2.42
N GLY A 61 -9.42 2.53 -2.48
CA GLY A 61 -9.40 3.35 -3.70
C GLY A 61 -8.82 4.72 -3.45
N VAL A 62 -8.53 5.47 -4.51
CA VAL A 62 -7.88 6.79 -4.43
C VAL A 62 -8.66 7.83 -3.60
N GLU A 63 -9.98 7.69 -3.52
CA GLU A 63 -10.88 8.58 -2.75
C GLU A 63 -11.59 7.85 -1.59
N ALA A 64 -11.02 6.77 -1.07
CA ALA A 64 -11.63 5.99 0.01
C ALA A 64 -11.57 6.76 1.35
N LEU A 65 -12.33 7.84 1.48
CA LEU A 65 -12.34 8.72 2.65
C LEU A 65 -12.63 7.98 3.97
N ARG A 66 -13.45 6.93 3.93
CA ARG A 66 -13.72 6.11 5.11
C ARG A 66 -12.45 5.41 5.57
N ASP A 67 -11.76 4.75 4.66
CA ASP A 67 -10.52 4.03 4.96
C ASP A 67 -9.42 5.00 5.45
N ILE A 68 -9.36 6.20 4.85
CA ILE A 68 -8.40 7.24 5.24
C ILE A 68 -8.71 7.76 6.66
N LYS A 69 -9.98 7.88 7.04
CA LYS A 69 -10.38 8.22 8.41
C LYS A 69 -10.06 7.10 9.39
N ASP A 70 -10.36 5.86 9.02
CA ASP A 70 -10.01 4.69 9.82
C ASP A 70 -8.47 4.59 10.01
N ALA A 71 -7.70 4.91 8.96
CA ALA A 71 -6.25 4.99 9.04
C ALA A 71 -5.74 6.07 10.01
N LEU A 72 -6.39 7.23 10.05
CA LEU A 72 -6.08 8.28 11.02
C LEU A 72 -6.35 7.81 12.46
N ASP A 73 -7.50 7.17 12.70
CA ASP A 73 -7.88 6.66 14.02
C ASP A 73 -6.95 5.52 14.50
N LEU A 74 -6.47 4.70 13.56
CA LEU A 74 -5.48 3.65 13.81
C LEU A 74 -4.07 4.20 14.06
N GLY A 75 -3.81 5.45 13.70
CA GLY A 75 -2.49 6.05 13.79
C GLY A 75 -1.47 5.34 12.89
N VAL A 76 -1.83 5.02 11.66
CA VAL A 76 -0.91 4.42 10.69
C VAL A 76 0.17 5.42 10.27
N ASP A 77 1.29 4.91 9.82
CA ASP A 77 2.46 5.71 9.45
C ASP A 77 2.49 6.04 7.95
N GLY A 78 1.69 5.32 7.15
CA GLY A 78 1.60 5.56 5.72
C GLY A 78 0.31 5.06 5.09
N LEU A 79 -0.01 5.64 3.93
CA LEU A 79 -1.15 5.24 3.08
C LEU A 79 -0.64 4.80 1.71
N VAL A 80 -1.28 3.76 1.17
CA VAL A 80 -1.04 3.25 -0.17
C VAL A 80 -2.33 3.32 -0.97
N ALA A 81 -2.36 4.15 -2.02
CA ALA A 81 -3.48 4.22 -2.94
C ALA A 81 -3.33 3.16 -4.04
N PRO A 82 -4.27 2.21 -4.16
CA PRO A 82 -4.26 1.23 -5.24
C PRO A 82 -4.72 1.83 -6.56
N MET A 83 -4.38 1.17 -7.67
CA MET A 83 -4.95 1.39 -9.01
C MET A 83 -5.03 2.87 -9.41
N VAL A 84 -3.93 3.60 -9.27
CA VAL A 84 -3.85 4.98 -9.75
C VAL A 84 -3.66 4.94 -11.26
N GLU A 85 -4.69 5.31 -12.02
CA GLU A 85 -4.75 5.16 -13.48
C GLU A 85 -4.62 6.48 -14.26
N SER A 86 -4.49 7.59 -13.56
CA SER A 86 -4.43 8.91 -14.20
C SER A 86 -3.86 9.97 -13.25
N PRO A 87 -3.39 11.13 -13.78
CA PRO A 87 -3.02 12.29 -12.95
C PRO A 87 -4.16 12.72 -12.02
N SER A 88 -5.40 12.67 -12.49
CA SER A 88 -6.57 12.96 -11.67
C SER A 88 -6.70 12.04 -10.47
N GLY A 89 -6.32 10.75 -10.59
CA GLY A 89 -6.28 9.81 -9.47
C GLY A 89 -5.27 10.23 -8.41
N VAL A 90 -4.09 10.72 -8.81
CA VAL A 90 -3.08 11.28 -7.88
C VAL A 90 -3.65 12.48 -7.13
N ILE A 91 -4.23 13.44 -7.87
CA ILE A 91 -4.82 14.66 -7.27
C ILE A 91 -5.90 14.30 -6.25
N LYS A 92 -6.81 13.39 -6.59
CA LYS A 92 -7.90 12.95 -5.71
C LYS A 92 -7.39 12.28 -4.45
N PHE A 93 -6.38 11.42 -4.57
CA PHE A 93 -5.75 10.79 -3.41
C PHE A 93 -5.14 11.85 -2.48
N LEU A 94 -4.35 12.78 -3.03
CA LEU A 94 -3.71 13.83 -2.24
C LEU A 94 -4.73 14.74 -1.54
N GLN A 95 -5.81 15.12 -2.25
CA GLN A 95 -6.90 15.91 -1.67
C GLN A 95 -7.63 15.16 -0.55
N ALA A 96 -7.88 13.85 -0.73
CA ALA A 96 -8.52 13.04 0.29
C ALA A 96 -7.65 12.88 1.55
N VAL A 97 -6.33 12.71 1.37
CA VAL A 97 -5.37 12.66 2.48
C VAL A 97 -5.33 14.00 3.19
N GLU A 98 -5.21 15.11 2.47
CA GLU A 98 -5.17 16.46 3.06
C GLU A 98 -6.43 16.77 3.85
N ALA A 99 -7.61 16.42 3.32
CA ALA A 99 -8.89 16.64 3.99
C ALA A 99 -9.02 15.92 5.34
N VAL A 100 -8.30 14.81 5.53
CA VAL A 100 -8.38 13.99 6.77
C VAL A 100 -7.19 14.22 7.69
N PHE A 101 -5.97 14.24 7.14
CA PHE A 101 -4.75 14.35 7.94
C PHE A 101 -4.34 15.80 8.19
N SER A 102 -4.80 16.75 7.38
CA SER A 102 -4.44 18.18 7.48
C SER A 102 -2.92 18.35 7.58
N ASP A 103 -2.43 18.98 8.65
CA ASP A 103 -1.00 19.24 8.87
C ASP A 103 -0.18 18.03 9.32
N ARG A 104 -0.80 16.86 9.51
CA ARG A 104 -0.07 15.65 9.93
C ARG A 104 0.66 15.06 8.75
N LYS A 105 1.98 14.95 8.86
CA LYS A 105 2.79 14.25 7.88
C LYS A 105 2.49 12.75 7.91
N ILE A 106 2.21 12.18 6.75
CA ILE A 106 2.01 10.75 6.56
C ILE A 106 2.72 10.34 5.28
N PHE A 107 3.37 9.15 5.29
CA PHE A 107 3.96 8.57 4.09
C PHE A 107 2.87 8.25 3.06
N LYS A 108 3.07 8.67 1.82
CA LYS A 108 2.11 8.49 0.71
C LYS A 108 2.73 7.64 -0.39
N SER A 109 2.10 6.54 -0.71
CA SER A 109 2.47 5.69 -1.84
C SER A 109 1.30 5.53 -2.80
N ILE A 110 1.63 5.42 -4.08
CA ILE A 110 0.65 5.08 -5.12
C ILE A 110 1.08 3.80 -5.84
N ASN A 111 0.10 3.02 -6.31
CA ASN A 111 0.36 1.80 -7.07
C ASN A 111 0.04 2.01 -8.56
N ILE A 112 1.02 1.69 -9.41
CA ILE A 112 0.87 1.49 -10.85
C ILE A 112 0.66 -0.02 -11.05
N GLU A 113 -0.56 -0.43 -11.34
CA GLU A 113 -0.92 -1.86 -11.34
C GLU A 113 -1.99 -2.22 -12.36
N THR A 114 -2.19 -1.35 -13.38
CA THR A 114 -3.09 -1.65 -14.50
C THR A 114 -2.48 -1.24 -15.83
N CYS A 115 -2.91 -1.88 -16.91
CA CYS A 115 -2.48 -1.51 -18.26
C CYS A 115 -2.87 -0.07 -18.65
N ASN A 116 -3.93 0.50 -18.02
CA ASN A 116 -4.30 1.89 -18.22
C ASN A 116 -3.32 2.84 -17.50
N ALA A 117 -2.93 2.49 -16.27
CA ALA A 117 -1.92 3.26 -15.53
C ALA A 117 -0.60 3.34 -16.32
N VAL A 118 -0.20 2.24 -16.96
CA VAL A 118 1.03 2.20 -17.77
C VAL A 118 0.96 3.14 -18.97
N LYS A 119 -0.19 3.26 -19.62
CA LYS A 119 -0.36 4.16 -20.77
C LYS A 119 -0.23 5.65 -20.40
N CYS A 120 -0.50 5.98 -19.15
CA CYS A 120 -0.49 7.35 -18.61
C CYS A 120 0.62 7.54 -17.58
N VAL A 121 1.63 6.68 -17.56
CA VAL A 121 2.60 6.64 -16.46
C VAL A 121 3.40 7.93 -16.35
N ASP A 122 3.84 8.49 -17.46
CA ASP A 122 4.64 9.73 -17.48
C ASP A 122 3.85 10.90 -16.87
N GLU A 123 2.57 11.01 -17.21
CA GLU A 123 1.69 12.04 -16.66
C GLU A 123 1.38 11.80 -15.17
N ILE A 124 1.18 10.54 -14.78
CA ILE A 124 1.00 10.15 -13.37
C ILE A 124 2.25 10.51 -12.56
N LEU A 125 3.43 10.13 -13.03
CA LEU A 125 4.70 10.41 -12.36
C LEU A 125 4.99 11.91 -12.29
N SER A 126 4.69 12.65 -13.36
CA SER A 126 4.81 14.11 -13.37
C SER A 126 3.93 14.77 -12.31
N GLU A 127 2.67 14.32 -12.17
CA GLU A 127 1.75 14.84 -11.16
C GLU A 127 2.14 14.44 -9.74
N ALA A 128 2.66 13.22 -9.56
CA ALA A 128 3.07 12.66 -8.27
C ALA A 128 4.39 13.27 -7.73
N LYS A 129 5.23 13.81 -8.62
CA LYS A 129 6.58 14.28 -8.29
C LYS A 129 6.60 15.30 -7.16
N GLY A 130 7.33 14.96 -6.09
CA GLY A 130 7.46 15.79 -4.90
C GLY A 130 6.22 15.86 -4.02
N LYS A 131 5.15 15.13 -4.35
CA LYS A 131 3.89 15.11 -3.61
C LYS A 131 3.60 13.74 -2.97
N VAL A 132 4.16 12.66 -3.53
CA VAL A 132 4.14 11.31 -2.96
C VAL A 132 5.56 10.87 -2.64
N ASP A 133 5.69 9.96 -1.68
CA ASP A 133 6.98 9.49 -1.18
C ASP A 133 7.45 8.23 -1.92
N ASN A 134 6.53 7.49 -2.54
CA ASN A 134 6.83 6.24 -3.22
C ASN A 134 5.83 5.92 -4.34
N VAL A 135 6.33 5.23 -5.36
CA VAL A 135 5.53 4.62 -6.42
C VAL A 135 5.85 3.12 -6.45
N THR A 136 4.82 2.30 -6.37
CA THR A 136 4.95 0.84 -6.39
C THR A 136 4.35 0.26 -7.66
N ILE A 137 5.03 -0.70 -8.27
CA ILE A 137 4.49 -1.46 -9.40
C ILE A 137 3.92 -2.77 -8.86
N GLY A 138 2.59 -2.90 -8.92
CA GLY A 138 1.87 -4.09 -8.47
C GLY A 138 1.82 -5.18 -9.55
N ARG A 139 2.90 -5.95 -9.72
CA ARG A 139 3.10 -6.89 -10.84
C ARG A 139 1.96 -7.89 -11.05
N THR A 140 1.40 -8.45 -9.99
CA THR A 140 0.31 -9.46 -10.09
C THR A 140 -0.96 -8.84 -10.66
N ILE A 141 -1.39 -7.70 -10.13
CA ILE A 141 -2.60 -7.01 -10.64
C ILE A 141 -2.33 -6.47 -12.03
N LEU A 142 -1.14 -5.93 -12.28
CA LEU A 142 -0.73 -5.42 -13.57
C LEU A 142 -0.78 -6.51 -14.66
N SER A 143 -0.19 -7.67 -14.41
CA SER A 143 -0.24 -8.78 -15.38
C SER A 143 -1.67 -9.23 -15.67
N ASN A 144 -2.50 -9.36 -14.65
CA ASN A 144 -3.90 -9.73 -14.79
C ASN A 144 -4.71 -8.69 -15.58
N SER A 145 -4.35 -7.41 -15.48
CA SER A 145 -5.05 -6.33 -16.18
C SER A 145 -4.92 -6.38 -17.71
N TYR A 146 -3.95 -7.10 -18.23
CA TYR A 146 -3.80 -7.32 -19.68
C TYR A 146 -4.75 -8.37 -20.24
N LEU A 147 -5.44 -9.13 -19.39
CA LEU A 147 -6.37 -10.20 -19.78
C LEU A 147 -5.73 -11.23 -20.75
N ASN A 148 -4.43 -11.43 -20.64
CA ASN A 148 -3.65 -12.37 -21.45
C ASN A 148 -2.89 -13.32 -20.50
N SER A 149 -3.22 -14.61 -20.57
CA SER A 149 -2.62 -15.65 -19.71
C SER A 149 -1.11 -15.87 -19.92
N GLU A 150 -0.55 -15.39 -21.03
CA GLU A 150 0.89 -15.45 -21.29
C GLU A 150 1.66 -14.38 -20.53
N ILE A 151 0.99 -13.29 -20.09
CA ILE A 151 1.57 -12.22 -19.32
C ILE A 151 1.47 -12.58 -17.85
N GLN A 152 2.55 -13.12 -17.30
CA GLN A 152 2.67 -13.47 -15.88
C GLN A 152 3.44 -12.39 -15.11
N PRO A 153 3.29 -12.29 -13.77
CA PRO A 153 3.99 -11.29 -12.96
C PRO A 153 5.52 -11.29 -13.11
N ASP A 154 6.08 -12.43 -13.45
CA ASP A 154 7.52 -12.64 -13.65
C ASP A 154 7.90 -12.81 -15.13
N SER A 155 7.01 -12.44 -16.07
CA SER A 155 7.31 -12.47 -17.50
C SER A 155 8.30 -11.36 -17.87
N LYS A 156 9.09 -11.63 -18.92
CA LYS A 156 10.02 -10.62 -19.50
C LYS A 156 9.28 -9.34 -19.86
N PHE A 157 8.04 -9.43 -20.36
CA PHE A 157 7.21 -8.27 -20.68
C PHE A 157 7.04 -7.33 -19.48
N ILE A 158 6.73 -7.86 -18.29
CA ILE A 158 6.56 -7.06 -17.07
C ILE A 158 7.89 -6.47 -16.62
N PHE A 159 9.00 -7.19 -16.72
CA PHE A 159 10.33 -6.65 -16.40
C PHE A 159 10.76 -5.55 -17.36
N ASP A 160 10.59 -5.74 -18.68
CA ASP A 160 10.88 -4.72 -19.68
C ASP A 160 10.05 -3.44 -19.47
N LEU A 161 8.83 -3.61 -18.94
CA LEU A 161 7.96 -2.48 -18.58
C LEU A 161 8.49 -1.74 -17.35
N ILE A 162 8.91 -2.46 -16.32
CA ILE A 162 9.48 -1.88 -15.09
C ILE A 162 10.76 -1.09 -15.40
N GLU A 163 11.59 -1.60 -16.30
CA GLU A 163 12.84 -0.92 -16.69
C GLU A 163 12.62 0.41 -17.45
N LYS A 164 11.42 0.61 -18.01
CA LYS A 164 11.04 1.84 -18.70
C LYS A 164 10.41 2.89 -17.80
N LEU A 165 9.98 2.49 -16.59
CA LEU A 165 9.33 3.35 -15.60
C LEU A 165 10.34 3.92 -14.61
#